data_16ad147a0c6c672faa89057c0ba78f54
#
_entry.id   16ad147a0c6c672faa89057c0ba78f54
#
_cell.length_a   1.000
_cell.length_b   1.000
_cell.length_c   1.000
_cell.angle_alpha   90.00
_cell.angle_beta   90.00
_cell.angle_gamma   90.00
#
_symmetry.space_group_name_H-M   'P 1'
#
loop_
_entity.id
_entity.type
_entity.pdbx_description
1 polymer ?
#
loop_
_entity_poly.entity_id
_entity_poly.type
_entity_poly.pdbx_seq_one_letter_code
_entity_poly.pdbx_strand_id
1 'polypeptide(L)'
;MRNKWMMSLCCGAAMLACVPSAAQQNVQPEPMQTGKYQPTWESLAAYECPDWFRDAKFGIWAHWGPQCEPESGDWYARHMYYPGHWQYDVHVKKYGNPKDFGFKDVINEWKAEEWQPDSLVRFYKSVGARYFMALGNHHDNMDLWDSKYQPWNSVNMGPKRDVVGEWAKACKKYGLPLGVSIHA
;
A
#
# COMPACT_ATOMS: atom_id res chain seq x y z
N MET A 1 21.71 65.26 -47.07
CA MET A 1 22.40 63.98 -46.96
C MET A 1 21.63 63.11 -45.92
N ARG A 2 20.93 62.13 -46.44
CA ARG A 2 19.98 61.30 -45.62
C ARG A 2 20.66 59.98 -45.32
N ASN A 3 20.98 59.69 -44.05
CA ASN A 3 21.44 58.38 -43.63
C ASN A 3 20.24 57.53 -43.16
N LYS A 4 19.95 56.46 -43.90
CA LYS A 4 18.99 55.41 -43.52
C LYS A 4 19.70 54.37 -42.68
N TRP A 5 19.26 54.21 -41.45
CA TRP A 5 19.61 53.04 -40.63
C TRP A 5 18.61 51.92 -40.90
N MET A 6 19.08 50.81 -41.46
CA MET A 6 18.32 49.58 -41.57
C MET A 6 18.48 48.83 -40.27
N MET A 7 17.37 48.66 -39.53
CA MET A 7 17.30 47.72 -38.43
C MET A 7 16.99 46.32 -38.99
N SER A 8 17.93 45.40 -38.82
CA SER A 8 17.75 43.98 -39.13
C SER A 8 17.04 43.30 -37.97
N LEU A 9 15.80 42.84 -38.19
CA LEU A 9 15.07 42.00 -37.25
C LEU A 9 15.59 40.56 -37.39
N CYS A 10 16.35 40.09 -36.41
CA CYS A 10 16.62 38.65 -36.25
C CYS A 10 15.42 37.98 -35.58
N CYS A 11 14.57 37.30 -36.36
CA CYS A 11 13.60 36.35 -35.83
C CYS A 11 14.33 35.10 -35.31
N GLY A 12 14.51 35.01 -34.00
CA GLY A 12 14.94 33.78 -33.34
C GLY A 12 13.76 32.78 -33.23
N ALA A 13 13.78 31.77 -34.08
CA ALA A 13 12.86 30.66 -33.94
C ALA A 13 13.27 29.81 -32.71
N ALA A 14 12.52 29.95 -31.63
CA ALA A 14 12.65 29.04 -30.49
C ALA A 14 12.09 27.65 -30.88
N MET A 15 12.96 26.70 -31.14
CA MET A 15 12.56 25.30 -31.24
C MET A 15 12.14 24.79 -29.85
N LEU A 16 10.84 24.64 -29.64
CA LEU A 16 10.35 23.82 -28.52
C LEU A 16 10.76 22.36 -28.78
N ALA A 17 11.77 21.90 -28.06
CA ALA A 17 12.07 20.48 -27.98
C ALA A 17 10.90 19.80 -27.26
N CYS A 18 10.07 19.07 -27.99
CA CYS A 18 9.13 18.13 -27.39
C CYS A 18 9.95 17.06 -26.66
N VAL A 19 9.94 17.12 -25.32
CA VAL A 19 10.43 16.02 -24.49
C VAL A 19 9.46 14.85 -24.73
N PRO A 20 9.93 13.68 -25.19
CA PRO A 20 9.04 12.55 -25.33
C PRO A 20 8.48 12.20 -23.95
N SER A 21 7.17 12.25 -23.83
CA SER A 21 6.43 11.74 -22.68
C SER A 21 6.91 10.32 -22.39
N ALA A 22 7.29 10.05 -21.14
CA ALA A 22 7.68 8.72 -20.72
C ALA A 22 6.68 7.70 -21.26
N ALA A 23 7.17 6.73 -22.01
CA ALA A 23 6.34 5.69 -22.61
C ALA A 23 5.48 5.08 -21.50
N GLN A 24 4.17 5.22 -21.61
CA GLN A 24 3.23 4.41 -20.85
C GLN A 24 3.63 2.96 -21.08
N GLN A 25 4.18 2.33 -20.05
CA GLN A 25 4.43 0.89 -20.10
C GLN A 25 3.08 0.26 -20.40
N ASN A 26 3.02 -0.44 -21.52
CA ASN A 26 1.84 -1.19 -21.94
C ASN A 26 1.75 -2.39 -20.98
N VAL A 27 1.28 -2.15 -19.76
CA VAL A 27 1.03 -3.21 -18.78
C VAL A 27 -0.13 -4.01 -19.36
N GLN A 28 0.19 -5.14 -19.95
CA GLN A 28 -0.82 -6.10 -20.40
C GLN A 28 -1.62 -6.51 -19.15
N PRO A 29 -2.95 -6.38 -19.18
CA PRO A 29 -3.76 -6.87 -18.08
C PRO A 29 -3.46 -8.34 -17.82
N GLU A 30 -3.25 -8.71 -16.57
CA GLU A 30 -3.12 -10.13 -16.25
C GLU A 30 -4.38 -10.87 -16.67
N PRO A 31 -4.24 -12.08 -17.23
CA PRO A 31 -5.41 -12.90 -17.54
C PRO A 31 -6.16 -13.17 -16.23
N MET A 32 -7.45 -12.87 -16.24
CA MET A 32 -8.30 -13.19 -15.09
C MET A 32 -8.26 -14.70 -14.86
N GLN A 33 -8.01 -15.06 -13.60
CA GLN A 33 -8.07 -16.46 -13.20
C GLN A 33 -9.50 -16.98 -13.36
N THR A 34 -9.62 -18.18 -13.89
CA THR A 34 -10.92 -18.86 -13.96
C THR A 34 -11.41 -19.16 -12.53
N GLY A 35 -12.59 -18.68 -12.22
CA GLY A 35 -13.21 -18.86 -10.89
C GLY A 35 -14.69 -19.17 -11.01
N LYS A 36 -15.32 -19.41 -9.86
CA LYS A 36 -16.77 -19.64 -9.76
C LYS A 36 -17.58 -18.45 -10.29
N TYR A 37 -17.06 -17.25 -10.15
CA TYR A 37 -17.76 -16.02 -10.50
C TYR A 37 -17.10 -15.32 -11.68
N GLN A 38 -17.93 -14.74 -12.54
CA GLN A 38 -17.49 -13.89 -13.65
C GLN A 38 -17.59 -12.42 -13.23
N PRO A 39 -16.89 -11.47 -13.90
CA PRO A 39 -16.94 -10.04 -13.57
C PRO A 39 -18.22 -9.37 -14.11
N THR A 40 -19.37 -9.94 -13.81
CA THR A 40 -20.68 -9.40 -14.15
C THR A 40 -21.56 -9.35 -12.90
N TRP A 41 -22.47 -8.38 -12.86
CA TRP A 41 -23.35 -8.22 -11.71
C TRP A 41 -24.25 -9.44 -11.48
N GLU A 42 -24.69 -10.11 -12.54
CA GLU A 42 -25.51 -11.33 -12.45
C GLU A 42 -24.73 -12.45 -11.75
N SER A 43 -23.48 -12.63 -12.13
CA SER A 43 -22.62 -13.66 -11.53
C SER A 43 -22.26 -13.31 -10.07
N LEU A 44 -21.94 -12.04 -9.79
CA LEU A 44 -21.60 -11.61 -8.44
C LEU A 44 -22.80 -11.62 -7.49
N ALA A 45 -24.03 -11.32 -7.99
CA ALA A 45 -25.25 -11.39 -7.21
C ALA A 45 -25.60 -12.83 -6.78
N ALA A 46 -25.06 -13.84 -7.45
CA ALA A 46 -25.21 -15.25 -7.07
C ALA A 46 -24.29 -15.67 -5.93
N TYR A 47 -23.50 -14.75 -5.37
CA TYR A 47 -22.62 -15.06 -4.22
C TYR A 47 -23.45 -15.36 -2.98
N GLU A 48 -23.15 -16.49 -2.38
CA GLU A 48 -23.67 -16.89 -1.07
C GLU A 48 -22.55 -16.93 -0.04
N CYS A 49 -22.77 -16.33 1.12
CA CYS A 49 -21.83 -16.37 2.22
C CYS A 49 -21.61 -17.83 2.67
N PRO A 50 -20.39 -18.36 2.67
CA PRO A 50 -20.14 -19.73 3.07
C PRO A 50 -20.55 -20.01 4.51
N ASP A 51 -21.13 -21.19 4.74
CA ASP A 51 -21.61 -21.61 6.07
C ASP A 51 -20.47 -21.58 7.11
N TRP A 52 -19.29 -22.05 6.72
CA TRP A 52 -18.12 -22.01 7.62
C TRP A 52 -17.82 -20.61 8.16
N PHE A 53 -18.02 -19.55 7.34
CA PHE A 53 -17.75 -18.17 7.78
C PHE A 53 -18.86 -17.69 8.72
N ARG A 54 -20.12 -18.00 8.42
CA ARG A 54 -21.25 -17.73 9.31
C ARG A 54 -21.10 -18.43 10.66
N ASP A 55 -20.61 -19.66 10.66
CA ASP A 55 -20.44 -20.48 11.86
C ASP A 55 -19.17 -20.14 12.65
N ALA A 56 -18.20 -19.51 12.01
CA ALA A 56 -16.94 -19.12 12.64
C ALA A 56 -17.12 -18.13 13.80
N LYS A 57 -18.04 -17.16 13.66
CA LYS A 57 -18.43 -16.14 14.66
C LYS A 57 -17.29 -15.21 15.11
N PHE A 58 -16.08 -15.75 15.32
CA PHE A 58 -14.96 -14.98 15.85
C PHE A 58 -13.73 -15.12 14.96
N GLY A 59 -13.24 -14.00 14.46
CA GLY A 59 -11.99 -13.86 13.75
C GLY A 59 -11.18 -12.70 14.30
N ILE A 60 -9.90 -12.67 13.95
CA ILE A 60 -9.00 -11.58 14.32
C ILE A 60 -8.49 -10.94 13.05
N TRP A 61 -8.43 -9.62 13.04
CA TRP A 61 -7.87 -8.81 11.98
C TRP A 61 -6.66 -8.04 12.48
N ALA A 62 -5.49 -8.25 11.87
CA ALA A 62 -4.34 -7.41 12.07
C ALA A 62 -4.34 -6.30 11.03
N HIS A 63 -4.88 -5.15 11.39
CA HIS A 63 -4.81 -3.92 10.60
C HIS A 63 -3.47 -3.22 10.87
N TRP A 64 -2.39 -3.88 10.49
CA TRP A 64 -1.04 -3.56 10.91
C TRP A 64 -0.09 -3.45 9.70
N GLY A 65 0.64 -2.35 9.65
CA GLY A 65 1.59 -2.00 8.62
C GLY A 65 2.38 -0.75 9.02
N PRO A 66 3.09 -0.08 8.11
CA PRO A 66 3.96 1.06 8.43
C PRO A 66 3.22 2.26 9.04
N GLN A 67 1.90 2.38 8.86
CA GLN A 67 1.09 3.41 9.52
C GLN A 67 1.12 3.32 11.05
N CYS A 68 1.55 2.18 11.62
CA CYS A 68 1.70 1.99 13.05
C CYS A 68 2.99 2.59 13.62
N GLU A 69 4.01 2.80 12.79
CA GLU A 69 5.34 3.28 13.23
C GLU A 69 5.30 4.62 13.99
N PRO A 70 4.52 5.61 13.56
CA PRO A 70 4.42 6.87 14.29
C PRO A 70 3.60 6.80 15.58
N GLU A 71 2.86 5.70 15.84
CA GLU A 71 1.93 5.52 16.97
C GLU A 71 0.87 6.63 17.05
N SER A 72 0.42 7.13 15.89
CA SER A 72 -0.40 8.34 15.81
C SER A 72 -1.64 8.16 14.93
N GLY A 73 -2.24 6.97 14.97
CA GLY A 73 -3.52 6.67 14.34
C GLY A 73 -3.40 6.16 12.91
N ASP A 74 -4.47 5.54 12.48
CA ASP A 74 -4.55 4.69 11.30
C ASP A 74 -4.34 5.44 9.97
N TRP A 75 -4.92 6.64 9.82
CA TRP A 75 -4.84 7.44 8.61
C TRP A 75 -3.61 8.36 8.54
N TYR A 76 -2.59 8.04 9.30
CA TYR A 76 -1.40 8.87 9.42
C TYR A 76 -0.73 9.17 8.07
N ALA A 77 -0.56 8.17 7.22
CA ALA A 77 0.07 8.31 5.90
C ALA A 77 -0.56 9.41 5.04
N ARG A 78 -1.87 9.65 5.20
CA ARG A 78 -2.59 10.72 4.52
C ARG A 78 -2.52 12.04 5.27
N HIS A 79 -2.89 12.01 6.54
CA HIS A 79 -3.14 13.24 7.31
C HIS A 79 -1.86 13.96 7.74
N MET A 80 -0.72 13.27 7.76
CA MET A 80 0.57 13.91 8.04
C MET A 80 0.95 15.02 7.04
N TYR A 81 0.27 15.07 5.89
CA TYR A 81 0.48 16.10 4.85
C TYR A 81 -0.53 17.25 4.91
N TYR A 82 -1.48 17.25 5.86
CA TYR A 82 -2.50 18.30 5.97
C TYR A 82 -2.20 19.27 7.11
N PRO A 83 -1.66 20.49 6.83
CA PRO A 83 -1.47 21.51 7.85
C PRO A 83 -2.77 21.81 8.58
N GLY A 84 -2.72 21.86 9.92
CA GLY A 84 -3.90 22.01 10.77
C GLY A 84 -4.57 20.71 11.20
N HIS A 85 -4.17 19.58 10.67
CA HIS A 85 -4.59 18.29 11.20
C HIS A 85 -3.63 17.86 12.33
N TRP A 86 -4.13 17.28 13.41
CA TRP A 86 -3.31 16.89 14.56
C TRP A 86 -2.17 15.91 14.20
N GLN A 87 -2.37 15.01 13.24
CA GLN A 87 -1.32 14.10 12.78
C GLN A 87 -0.18 14.82 12.03
N TYR A 88 -0.48 15.94 11.36
CA TYR A 88 0.55 16.82 10.80
C TYR A 88 1.40 17.44 11.91
N ASP A 89 0.77 17.95 12.97
CA ASP A 89 1.49 18.56 14.08
C ASP A 89 2.37 17.55 14.82
N VAL A 90 1.87 16.33 15.01
CA VAL A 90 2.66 15.20 15.55
C VAL A 90 3.85 14.89 14.66
N HIS A 91 3.63 14.82 13.34
CA HIS A 91 4.69 14.53 12.38
C HIS A 91 5.79 15.60 12.43
N VAL A 92 5.40 16.87 12.34
CA VAL A 92 6.36 17.99 12.39
C VAL A 92 7.18 17.99 13.69
N LYS A 93 6.55 17.66 14.79
CA LYS A 93 7.21 17.58 16.11
C LYS A 93 8.20 16.40 16.18
N LYS A 94 7.85 15.24 15.62
CA LYS A 94 8.66 14.01 15.72
C LYS A 94 9.74 13.95 14.65
N TYR A 95 9.43 14.31 13.42
CA TYR A 95 10.25 14.07 12.24
C TYR A 95 10.62 15.34 11.46
N GLY A 96 9.99 16.47 11.73
CA GLY A 96 10.17 17.69 10.97
C GLY A 96 9.16 17.84 9.82
N ASN A 97 9.51 18.69 8.85
CA ASN A 97 8.60 18.98 7.75
C ASN A 97 8.35 17.73 6.87
N PRO A 98 7.09 17.38 6.54
CA PRO A 98 6.80 16.24 5.66
C PRO A 98 7.40 16.32 4.25
N LYS A 99 7.83 17.52 3.83
CA LYS A 99 8.58 17.72 2.57
C LYS A 99 9.99 17.13 2.65
N ASP A 100 10.62 17.18 3.84
CA ASP A 100 12.00 16.76 4.05
C ASP A 100 12.08 15.33 4.58
N PHE A 101 11.10 14.92 5.39
CA PHE A 101 10.92 13.57 5.90
C PHE A 101 9.46 13.15 5.68
N GLY A 102 9.20 12.38 4.63
CA GLY A 102 7.87 11.98 4.22
C GLY A 102 7.47 10.60 4.73
N PHE A 103 6.29 10.12 4.33
CA PHE A 103 5.85 8.78 4.74
C PHE A 103 6.76 7.66 4.21
N LYS A 104 7.44 7.87 3.09
CA LYS A 104 8.45 6.94 2.57
C LYS A 104 9.60 6.72 3.56
N ASP A 105 9.96 7.77 4.29
CA ASP A 105 11.00 7.71 5.31
C ASP A 105 10.47 6.99 6.55
N VAL A 106 9.21 7.27 6.95
CA VAL A 106 8.53 6.53 8.02
C VAL A 106 8.46 5.04 7.74
N ILE A 107 8.16 4.62 6.49
CA ILE A 107 8.18 3.21 6.09
C ILE A 107 9.55 2.58 6.36
N ASN A 108 10.62 3.31 6.11
CA ASN A 108 11.97 2.79 6.33
C ASN A 108 12.35 2.70 7.81
N GLU A 109 11.65 3.41 8.70
CA GLU A 109 11.80 3.25 10.17
C GLU A 109 11.07 1.99 10.67
N TRP A 110 9.99 1.58 10.02
CA TRP A 110 9.23 0.38 10.38
C TRP A 110 10.01 -0.89 10.05
N LYS A 111 10.62 -1.52 11.05
CA LYS A 111 11.47 -2.73 10.90
C LYS A 111 10.77 -4.02 11.26
N ALA A 112 9.71 -3.98 12.05
CA ALA A 112 8.98 -5.15 12.52
C ALA A 112 9.85 -6.20 13.23
N GLU A 113 10.86 -5.77 14.01
CA GLU A 113 11.82 -6.66 14.67
C GLU A 113 11.15 -7.62 15.66
N GLU A 114 10.20 -7.12 16.44
CA GLU A 114 9.50 -7.88 17.47
C GLU A 114 8.34 -8.74 16.90
N TRP A 115 8.06 -8.61 15.62
CA TRP A 115 6.93 -9.31 15.02
C TRP A 115 7.20 -10.79 14.79
N GLN A 116 6.41 -11.63 15.45
CA GLN A 116 6.52 -13.09 15.44
C GLN A 116 5.20 -13.72 14.98
N PRO A 117 4.93 -13.84 13.66
CA PRO A 117 3.64 -14.29 13.15
C PRO A 117 3.27 -15.71 13.59
N ASP A 118 4.25 -16.60 13.71
CA ASP A 118 4.00 -17.98 14.20
C ASP A 118 3.44 -17.99 15.61
N SER A 119 4.04 -17.24 16.51
CA SER A 119 3.58 -17.12 17.90
C SER A 119 2.22 -16.46 18.01
N LEU A 120 2.00 -15.39 17.22
CA LEU A 120 0.75 -14.65 17.21
C LEU A 120 -0.42 -15.50 16.70
N VAL A 121 -0.26 -16.18 15.57
CA VAL A 121 -1.32 -17.04 15.00
C VAL A 121 -1.64 -18.21 15.94
N ARG A 122 -0.62 -18.82 16.56
CA ARG A 122 -0.83 -19.83 17.59
C ARG A 122 -1.66 -19.28 18.76
N PHE A 123 -1.33 -18.09 19.23
CA PHE A 123 -2.07 -17.42 20.30
C PHE A 123 -3.51 -17.13 19.87
N TYR A 124 -3.72 -16.54 18.68
CA TYR A 124 -5.06 -16.22 18.17
C TYR A 124 -5.95 -17.48 18.12
N LYS A 125 -5.39 -18.60 17.64
CA LYS A 125 -6.11 -19.86 17.64
C LYS A 125 -6.42 -20.35 19.06
N SER A 126 -5.51 -20.19 20.01
CA SER A 126 -5.71 -20.63 21.40
C SER A 126 -6.81 -19.88 22.13
N VAL A 127 -7.06 -18.62 21.76
CA VAL A 127 -8.16 -17.81 22.31
C VAL A 127 -9.47 -17.95 21.52
N GLY A 128 -9.54 -18.88 20.59
CA GLY A 128 -10.76 -19.26 19.89
C GLY A 128 -10.99 -18.62 18.53
N ALA A 129 -10.02 -17.90 17.95
CA ALA A 129 -10.15 -17.40 16.60
C ALA A 129 -10.35 -18.54 15.58
N ARG A 130 -11.29 -18.34 14.66
CA ARG A 130 -11.66 -19.29 13.61
C ARG A 130 -11.14 -18.89 12.24
N TYR A 131 -10.75 -17.64 12.07
CA TYR A 131 -10.07 -17.12 10.89
C TYR A 131 -9.22 -15.91 11.28
N PHE A 132 -8.30 -15.57 10.40
CA PHE A 132 -7.43 -14.40 10.56
C PHE A 132 -7.46 -13.56 9.28
N MET A 133 -7.44 -12.25 9.43
CA MET A 133 -7.36 -11.31 8.32
C MET A 133 -6.07 -10.49 8.46
N ALA A 134 -5.22 -10.52 7.44
CA ALA A 134 -4.04 -9.68 7.35
C ALA A 134 -4.33 -8.43 6.50
N LEU A 135 -3.66 -7.32 6.80
CA LEU A 135 -3.57 -6.18 5.90
C LEU A 135 -2.60 -6.52 4.76
N GLY A 136 -3.03 -6.32 3.53
CA GLY A 136 -2.17 -6.46 2.36
C GLY A 136 -1.65 -5.12 1.85
N ASN A 137 -2.49 -4.08 1.88
CA ASN A 137 -2.15 -2.75 1.42
C ASN A 137 -3.04 -1.72 2.15
N HIS A 138 -2.52 -0.53 2.40
CA HIS A 138 -3.21 0.57 3.06
C HIS A 138 -3.15 1.86 2.21
N HIS A 139 -3.60 2.99 2.73
CA HIS A 139 -3.58 4.30 2.04
C HIS A 139 -2.19 4.79 1.62
N ASP A 140 -1.14 4.20 2.14
CA ASP A 140 0.25 4.44 1.74
C ASP A 140 0.61 3.78 0.41
N ASN A 141 -0.29 2.94 -0.09
CA ASN A 141 -0.11 2.17 -1.32
C ASN A 141 1.13 1.25 -1.31
N MET A 142 1.58 0.84 -0.12
CA MET A 142 2.68 -0.12 0.03
C MET A 142 2.14 -1.55 0.10
N ASP A 143 2.62 -2.40 -0.78
CA ASP A 143 2.28 -3.83 -0.74
C ASP A 143 3.01 -4.53 0.40
N LEU A 144 2.29 -5.21 1.27
CA LEU A 144 2.86 -5.96 2.40
C LEU A 144 3.24 -7.41 2.02
N TRP A 145 3.47 -7.67 0.73
CA TRP A 145 3.93 -8.95 0.18
C TRP A 145 5.02 -8.74 -0.87
N ASP A 146 5.62 -9.83 -1.34
CA ASP A 146 6.59 -9.82 -2.45
C ASP A 146 5.88 -9.55 -3.79
N SER A 147 5.51 -8.29 -4.00
CA SER A 147 4.80 -7.85 -5.20
C SER A 147 5.75 -7.74 -6.38
N LYS A 148 5.43 -8.47 -7.46
CA LYS A 148 6.16 -8.37 -8.73
C LYS A 148 5.73 -7.17 -9.59
N TYR A 149 4.63 -6.50 -9.23
CA TYR A 149 4.05 -5.40 -10.00
C TYR A 149 4.50 -4.03 -9.56
N GLN A 150 4.92 -3.90 -8.31
CA GLN A 150 5.49 -2.64 -7.83
C GLN A 150 6.69 -2.88 -6.91
N PRO A 151 7.73 -2.04 -7.03
CA PRO A 151 8.90 -2.13 -6.15
C PRO A 151 8.61 -1.61 -4.74
N TRP A 152 7.51 -0.87 -4.54
CA TRP A 152 7.09 -0.29 -3.28
C TRP A 152 6.37 -1.35 -2.42
N ASN A 153 7.17 -2.25 -1.84
CA ASN A 153 6.67 -3.39 -1.07
C ASN A 153 7.55 -3.71 0.15
N SER A 154 7.01 -4.52 1.07
CA SER A 154 7.65 -4.83 2.35
C SER A 154 8.90 -5.70 2.26
N VAL A 155 9.14 -6.34 1.12
CA VAL A 155 10.39 -7.08 0.86
C VAL A 155 11.51 -6.13 0.46
N ASN A 156 11.19 -5.09 -0.32
CA ASN A 156 12.17 -4.12 -0.80
C ASN A 156 12.41 -2.98 0.20
N MET A 157 11.45 -2.66 1.06
CA MET A 157 11.47 -1.50 1.96
C MET A 157 11.00 -1.88 3.36
N GLY A 158 11.27 -1.02 4.33
CA GLY A 158 10.85 -1.22 5.71
C GLY A 158 11.44 -2.50 6.31
N PRO A 159 10.62 -3.49 6.64
CA PRO A 159 11.05 -4.69 7.37
C PRO A 159 11.88 -5.66 6.53
N LYS A 160 11.94 -5.51 5.21
CA LYS A 160 12.60 -6.44 4.28
C LYS A 160 12.07 -7.88 4.40
N ARG A 161 10.75 -8.01 4.61
CA ARG A 161 10.07 -9.29 4.84
C ARG A 161 8.78 -9.36 4.02
N ASP A 162 8.44 -10.55 3.56
CA ASP A 162 7.12 -10.85 2.97
C ASP A 162 6.08 -11.02 4.08
N VAL A 163 5.53 -9.91 4.55
CA VAL A 163 4.62 -9.88 5.71
C VAL A 163 3.39 -10.76 5.49
N VAL A 164 2.72 -10.61 4.35
CA VAL A 164 1.54 -11.44 4.03
C VAL A 164 1.92 -12.90 3.87
N GLY A 165 3.03 -13.19 3.20
CA GLY A 165 3.52 -14.57 3.03
C GLY A 165 3.88 -15.24 4.36
N GLU A 166 4.45 -14.52 5.32
CA GLU A 166 4.75 -15.04 6.64
C GLU A 166 3.47 -15.30 7.46
N TRP A 167 2.46 -14.39 7.39
CA TRP A 167 1.14 -14.67 7.96
C TRP A 167 0.51 -15.91 7.34
N ALA A 168 0.60 -16.06 6.01
CA ALA A 168 0.06 -17.22 5.30
C ALA A 168 0.71 -18.54 5.74
N LYS A 169 2.03 -18.55 5.90
CA LYS A 169 2.77 -19.72 6.42
C LYS A 169 2.30 -20.11 7.83
N ALA A 170 2.19 -19.12 8.72
CA ALA A 170 1.73 -19.34 10.09
C ALA A 170 0.28 -19.82 10.12
N CYS A 171 -0.63 -19.19 9.39
CA CYS A 171 -2.02 -19.60 9.30
C CYS A 171 -2.18 -21.02 8.77
N LYS A 172 -1.44 -21.39 7.72
CA LYS A 172 -1.41 -22.75 7.19
C LYS A 172 -0.95 -23.78 8.23
N LYS A 173 0.13 -23.45 8.97
CA LYS A 173 0.67 -24.33 10.01
C LYS A 173 -0.35 -24.65 11.11
N TYR A 174 -1.15 -23.67 11.51
CA TYR A 174 -2.13 -23.83 12.59
C TYR A 174 -3.55 -24.12 12.10
N GLY A 175 -3.76 -24.28 10.80
CA GLY A 175 -5.08 -24.56 10.21
C GLY A 175 -6.09 -23.42 10.47
N LEU A 176 -5.65 -22.18 10.36
CA LEU A 176 -6.49 -21.00 10.49
C LEU A 176 -6.70 -20.39 9.10
N PRO A 177 -7.95 -20.30 8.60
CA PRO A 177 -8.23 -19.62 7.32
C PRO A 177 -7.70 -18.21 7.32
N LEU A 178 -6.98 -17.83 6.25
CA LEU A 178 -6.45 -16.49 6.05
C LEU A 178 -7.27 -15.72 5.02
N GLY A 179 -7.63 -14.49 5.36
CA GLY A 179 -8.06 -13.46 4.42
C GLY A 179 -7.01 -12.34 4.33
N VAL A 180 -7.06 -11.58 3.24
CA VAL A 180 -6.21 -10.40 3.04
C VAL A 180 -7.11 -9.23 2.70
N SER A 181 -6.93 -8.11 3.39
CA SER A 181 -7.65 -6.87 3.11
C SER A 181 -6.77 -5.90 2.32
N ILE A 182 -7.38 -5.26 1.34
CA ILE A 182 -6.80 -4.14 0.60
C ILE A 182 -7.59 -2.90 0.94
N HIS A 183 -6.89 -1.87 1.36
CA HIS A 183 -7.45 -0.61 1.79
C HIS A 183 -7.02 0.47 0.79
N ALA A 184 -7.76 0.60 -0.30
CA ALA A 184 -7.46 1.54 -1.39
C ALA A 184 -8.28 2.83 -1.28
#